data_73e9aef7606d5d43f8fbe23c31c909cb
#
_entry.id   73e9aef7606d5d43f8fbe23c31c909cb
#
_cell.length_a   1.000
_cell.length_b   1.000
_cell.length_c   1.000
_cell.angle_alpha   90.00
_cell.angle_beta   90.00
_cell.angle_gamma   90.00
#
_symmetry.space_group_name_H-M   'P 1'
#
loop_
_entity.id
_entity.type
_entity.pdbx_description
1 polymer ?
#
loop_
_entity_poly.entity_id
_entity_poly.type
_entity_poly.pdbx_seq_one_letter_code
_entity_poly.pdbx_strand_id
1 'polypeptide(L)'
;MSTAQAQDSVYLLQGGPALSDSKALACTGRWVLGNEQGQVLAADALPALAQLSMELRFGQLVLRAPGMLRLDIEVDVIEDDPDSFSLWQENAQSVQLVDEGDLAAQWFSRYVGQSLRLLKRLPA
;
A
#
# COMPACT_ATOMS: atom_id res chain seq x y z
N MET A 1 3.14 -3.22 -31.32
CA MET A 1 2.75 -3.06 -30.92
C MET A 1 2.18 -3.32 -29.89
N SER A 2 1.85 -3.72 -29.42
CA SER A 2 1.13 -4.24 -28.34
C SER A 2 1.63 -3.85 -27.02
N THR A 3 2.38 -2.86 -26.94
CA THR A 3 2.87 -2.35 -25.69
C THR A 3 1.77 -1.72 -24.86
N ALA A 4 0.61 -1.48 -25.45
CA ALA A 4 -0.48 -0.84 -24.72
C ALA A 4 -0.91 -1.64 -23.51
N GLN A 5 -0.80 -2.96 -23.54
CA GLN A 5 -1.22 -3.76 -22.40
C GLN A 5 -0.35 -3.58 -21.17
N ALA A 6 0.93 -3.40 -21.38
CA ALA A 6 1.82 -3.20 -20.27
C ALA A 6 1.52 -1.90 -19.52
N GLN A 7 0.97 -0.93 -20.22
CA GLN A 7 0.68 0.37 -19.64
C GLN A 7 -0.55 0.35 -18.75
N ASP A 8 -1.39 -0.68 -18.85
CA ASP A 8 -2.59 -0.78 -18.06
C ASP A 8 -2.33 -1.40 -16.68
N SER A 9 -1.14 -1.92 -16.46
CA SER A 9 -0.81 -2.55 -15.18
C SER A 9 -0.31 -1.51 -14.19
N VAL A 10 -0.98 -1.41 -13.06
CA VAL A 10 -0.68 -0.41 -12.04
C VAL A 10 -0.48 -1.11 -10.70
N TYR A 11 0.56 -0.72 -9.98
CA TYR A 11 0.82 -1.23 -8.64
C TYR A 11 0.45 -0.17 -7.62
N LEU A 12 -0.59 -0.41 -6.84
CA LEU A 12 -1.02 0.51 -5.78
C LEU A 12 -0.21 0.31 -4.51
N LEU A 13 0.08 -0.93 -4.18
CA LEU A 13 0.88 -1.30 -3.02
C LEU A 13 2.21 -1.86 -3.49
N GLN A 14 3.31 -1.32 -3.00
CA GLN A 14 4.64 -1.81 -3.34
C GLN A 14 4.77 -3.27 -2.92
N GLY A 15 4.99 -4.13 -3.88
CA GLY A 15 5.07 -5.57 -3.65
C GLY A 15 3.76 -6.32 -3.85
N GLY A 16 2.66 -5.61 -4.01
CA GLY A 16 1.36 -6.24 -4.23
C GLY A 16 1.10 -6.55 -5.69
N PRO A 17 -0.09 -7.07 -6.00
CA PRO A 17 -0.45 -7.43 -7.37
C PRO A 17 -0.72 -6.19 -8.22
N ALA A 18 -0.56 -6.36 -9.53
CA ALA A 18 -0.91 -5.31 -10.48
C ALA A 18 -2.42 -5.26 -10.70
N LEU A 19 -2.93 -4.07 -10.95
CA LEU A 19 -4.33 -3.86 -11.30
C LEU A 19 -4.42 -3.30 -12.72
N SER A 20 -5.49 -3.66 -13.42
CA SER A 20 -5.74 -3.18 -14.78
C SER A 20 -6.92 -2.22 -14.82
N ASP A 21 -7.13 -1.46 -13.77
CA ASP A 21 -8.24 -0.53 -13.64
C ASP A 21 -7.74 0.88 -13.89
N SER A 22 -8.37 1.58 -14.83
CA SER A 22 -7.96 2.96 -15.14
C SER A 22 -8.06 3.88 -13.92
N LYS A 23 -8.95 3.60 -12.99
CA LYS A 23 -9.04 4.38 -11.76
C LYS A 23 -7.81 4.24 -10.89
N ALA A 24 -7.08 3.14 -11.03
CA ALA A 24 -5.89 2.90 -10.24
C ALA A 24 -4.71 3.79 -10.65
N LEU A 25 -4.76 4.37 -11.84
CA LEU A 25 -3.65 5.20 -12.31
C LEU A 25 -3.36 6.38 -11.38
N ALA A 26 -4.42 6.97 -10.81
CA ALA A 26 -4.26 8.11 -9.91
C ALA A 26 -3.60 7.72 -8.60
N CYS A 27 -3.57 6.43 -8.27
CA CYS A 27 -3.04 5.94 -7.01
C CYS A 27 -1.76 5.13 -7.18
N THR A 28 -1.10 5.22 -8.32
CA THR A 28 0.10 4.45 -8.62
C THR A 28 1.14 4.64 -7.52
N GLY A 29 1.59 3.53 -6.94
CA GLY A 29 2.63 3.55 -5.92
C GLY A 29 2.25 4.25 -4.63
N ARG A 30 0.95 4.40 -4.34
CA ARG A 30 0.49 5.18 -3.20
C ARG A 30 0.84 4.53 -1.87
N TRP A 31 0.82 3.21 -1.78
CA TRP A 31 0.98 2.53 -0.50
C TRP A 31 2.25 1.71 -0.42
N VAL A 32 2.85 1.70 0.75
CA VAL A 32 4.04 0.90 1.06
C VAL A 32 3.88 0.31 2.45
N LEU A 33 4.70 -0.68 2.78
CA LEU A 33 4.74 -1.27 4.11
C LEU A 33 6.04 -0.91 4.81
N GLY A 34 5.95 -0.63 6.11
CA GLY A 34 7.11 -0.36 6.93
C GLY A 34 7.25 -1.40 8.03
N ASN A 35 8.49 -1.62 8.48
CA ASN A 35 8.79 -2.59 9.54
C ASN A 35 9.00 -1.90 10.87
N GLU A 36 9.32 -2.70 11.92
CA GLU A 36 9.54 -2.18 13.26
C GLU A 36 10.77 -1.28 13.38
N GLN A 37 11.70 -1.39 12.45
CA GLN A 37 12.91 -0.59 12.47
C GLN A 37 12.74 0.75 11.78
N GLY A 38 11.52 1.08 11.36
CA GLY A 38 11.27 2.35 10.70
C GLY A 38 11.69 2.37 9.23
N GLN A 39 11.80 1.20 8.62
CA GLN A 39 12.24 1.08 7.24
C GLN A 39 11.09 0.70 6.32
N VAL A 40 11.03 1.35 5.15
CA VAL A 40 10.09 0.97 4.10
C VAL A 40 10.64 -0.28 3.41
N LEU A 41 9.78 -1.27 3.24
CA LEU A 41 10.19 -2.54 2.64
C LEU A 41 10.16 -2.47 1.13
N ALA A 42 11.14 -3.13 0.50
CA ALA A 42 11.23 -3.19 -0.95
C ALA A 42 10.11 -4.06 -1.53
N ALA A 43 9.87 -3.91 -2.82
CA ALA A 43 8.77 -4.61 -3.50
C ALA A 43 8.88 -6.13 -3.40
N ASP A 44 10.09 -6.65 -3.36
CA ASP A 44 10.32 -8.10 -3.33
C ASP A 44 10.57 -8.65 -1.93
N ALA A 45 10.44 -7.81 -0.89
CA ALA A 45 10.74 -8.24 0.47
C ALA A 45 9.72 -9.22 1.04
N LEU A 46 8.46 -9.14 0.58
CA LEU A 46 7.37 -9.93 1.13
C LEU A 46 6.60 -10.62 -0.01
N PRO A 47 7.04 -11.81 -0.40
CA PRO A 47 6.40 -12.51 -1.53
C PRO A 47 4.92 -12.78 -1.34
N ALA A 48 4.44 -12.91 -0.09
CA ALA A 48 3.04 -13.17 0.18
C ALA A 48 2.12 -12.06 -0.33
N LEU A 49 2.63 -10.85 -0.52
CA LEU A 49 1.82 -9.73 -1.00
C LEU A 49 1.31 -9.96 -2.41
N ALA A 50 1.99 -10.75 -3.20
CA ALA A 50 1.55 -11.03 -4.58
C ALA A 50 0.23 -11.79 -4.63
N GLN A 51 -0.17 -12.41 -3.51
CA GLN A 51 -1.40 -13.19 -3.45
C GLN A 51 -2.59 -12.41 -2.92
N LEU A 52 -2.42 -11.13 -2.63
CA LEU A 52 -3.52 -10.28 -2.24
C LEU A 52 -4.47 -10.06 -3.41
N SER A 53 -5.75 -9.91 -3.08
CA SER A 53 -6.74 -9.46 -4.04
C SER A 53 -7.04 -8.00 -3.71
N MET A 54 -6.92 -7.12 -4.69
CA MET A 54 -7.09 -5.68 -4.49
C MET A 54 -8.02 -5.12 -5.56
N GLU A 55 -8.92 -4.23 -5.13
CA GLU A 55 -9.77 -3.51 -6.08
C GLU A 55 -10.12 -2.14 -5.54
N LEU A 56 -10.47 -1.23 -6.43
CA LEU A 56 -10.96 0.09 -6.05
C LEU A 56 -12.47 0.13 -6.24
N ARG A 57 -13.19 0.43 -5.15
CA ARG A 57 -14.66 0.48 -5.18
C ARG A 57 -15.14 1.66 -4.35
N PHE A 58 -15.91 2.53 -4.98
CA PHE A 58 -16.57 3.63 -4.27
C PHE A 58 -15.63 4.43 -3.37
N GLY A 59 -14.46 4.77 -3.91
CA GLY A 59 -13.48 5.57 -3.18
C GLY A 59 -12.71 4.81 -2.12
N GLN A 60 -12.78 3.49 -2.12
CA GLN A 60 -12.05 2.66 -1.17
C GLN A 60 -11.16 1.65 -1.86
N LEU A 61 -10.00 1.40 -1.27
CA LEU A 61 -9.16 0.27 -1.65
C LEU A 61 -9.61 -0.92 -0.84
N VAL A 62 -10.07 -1.97 -1.52
CA VAL A 62 -10.57 -3.18 -0.88
C VAL A 62 -9.53 -4.27 -1.02
N LEU A 63 -9.10 -4.82 0.12
CA LEU A 63 -8.07 -5.85 0.18
C LEU A 63 -8.67 -7.15 0.71
N ARG A 64 -8.31 -8.24 0.06
CA ARG A 64 -8.70 -9.58 0.48
C ARG A 64 -7.49 -10.50 0.40
N ALA A 65 -7.45 -11.49 1.27
CA ALA A 65 -6.41 -12.50 1.27
C ALA A 65 -6.95 -13.79 1.84
N PRO A 66 -6.36 -14.95 1.49
CA PRO A 66 -6.83 -16.23 2.03
C PRO A 66 -6.78 -16.23 3.56
N GLY A 67 -7.88 -16.64 4.18
CA GLY A 67 -7.96 -16.73 5.63
C GLY A 67 -8.11 -15.41 6.36
N MET A 68 -8.25 -14.30 5.63
CA MET A 68 -8.36 -12.96 6.23
C MET A 68 -9.73 -12.36 5.96
N LEU A 69 -10.20 -11.54 6.88
CA LEU A 69 -11.37 -10.70 6.65
C LEU A 69 -10.99 -9.58 5.68
N ARG A 70 -12.00 -9.05 4.99
CA ARG A 70 -11.78 -7.95 4.06
C ARG A 70 -11.30 -6.70 4.80
N LEU A 71 -10.38 -5.97 4.20
CA LEU A 71 -9.91 -4.69 4.72
C LEU A 71 -10.24 -3.60 3.71
N ASP A 72 -10.91 -2.54 4.16
CA ASP A 72 -11.25 -1.40 3.31
C ASP A 72 -10.47 -0.17 3.78
N ILE A 73 -9.85 0.54 2.84
CA ILE A 73 -9.04 1.72 3.12
C ILE A 73 -9.55 2.88 2.28
N GLU A 74 -9.79 4.02 2.93
CA GLU A 74 -10.21 5.22 2.22
C GLU A 74 -9.09 5.73 1.33
N VAL A 75 -9.40 5.94 0.05
CA VAL A 75 -8.40 6.39 -0.92
C VAL A 75 -8.24 7.91 -0.87
N ASP A 76 -9.34 8.62 -0.75
CA ASP A 76 -9.38 10.07 -0.95
C ASP A 76 -9.31 10.88 0.33
N VAL A 77 -8.94 10.28 1.43
CA VAL A 77 -8.72 11.03 2.66
C VAL A 77 -7.49 11.91 2.48
N ILE A 78 -7.68 13.21 2.59
CA ILE A 78 -6.58 14.16 2.52
C ILE A 78 -6.14 14.43 3.94
N GLU A 79 -4.90 14.08 4.23
CA GLU A 79 -4.35 14.29 5.56
C GLU A 79 -3.47 15.52 5.52
N ASP A 80 -3.89 16.59 6.22
CA ASP A 80 -3.13 17.83 6.28
C ASP A 80 -2.62 18.14 7.67
N ASP A 81 -2.85 17.26 8.64
CA ASP A 81 -2.36 17.42 9.99
C ASP A 81 -0.92 16.91 10.08
N PRO A 82 0.07 17.78 10.34
CA PRO A 82 1.46 17.33 10.42
C PRO A 82 1.71 16.25 11.47
N ASP A 83 0.86 16.17 12.50
CA ASP A 83 1.01 15.13 13.52
C ASP A 83 0.69 13.74 13.01
N SER A 84 0.03 13.63 11.87
CA SER A 84 -0.27 12.35 11.25
C SER A 84 0.87 11.84 10.38
N PHE A 85 1.88 12.68 10.15
CA PHE A 85 3.01 12.31 9.30
C PHE A 85 4.10 11.70 10.16
N SER A 86 4.76 10.68 9.65
CA SER A 86 5.91 10.09 10.33
C SER A 86 7.05 9.90 9.34
N LEU A 87 8.27 9.87 9.88
CA LEU A 87 9.47 9.71 9.07
C LEU A 87 9.87 8.24 9.00
N TRP A 88 10.15 7.81 7.81
CA TRP A 88 10.56 6.44 7.52
C TRP A 88 11.82 6.46 6.66
N GLN A 89 12.59 5.39 6.72
CA GLN A 89 13.79 5.26 5.91
C GLN A 89 13.48 4.44 4.68
N GLU A 90 13.79 5.01 3.52
CA GLU A 90 13.62 4.30 2.25
C GLU A 90 14.84 4.56 1.39
N ASN A 91 15.60 3.49 1.08
CA ASN A 91 16.80 3.59 0.24
C ASN A 91 17.78 4.65 0.74
N ALA A 92 18.02 4.62 2.06
CA ALA A 92 18.94 5.54 2.74
C ALA A 92 18.47 7.00 2.75
N GLN A 93 17.19 7.24 2.50
CA GLN A 93 16.61 8.58 2.58
C GLN A 93 15.46 8.59 3.54
N SER A 94 15.25 9.73 4.21
CA SER A 94 14.09 9.92 5.09
C SER A 94 12.92 10.41 4.24
N VAL A 95 11.78 9.75 4.40
CA VAL A 95 10.55 10.15 3.71
C VAL A 95 9.44 10.31 4.73
N GLN A 96 8.54 11.27 4.49
CA GLN A 96 7.36 11.45 5.31
C GLN A 96 6.19 10.68 4.72
N LEU A 97 5.54 9.87 5.56
CA LEU A 97 4.42 9.03 5.14
C LEU A 97 3.31 9.14 6.16
N VAL A 98 2.10 8.80 5.75
CA VAL A 98 0.93 8.77 6.61
C VAL A 98 0.65 7.33 6.99
N ASP A 99 0.56 7.06 8.30
CA ASP A 99 0.21 5.73 8.80
C ASP A 99 -1.30 5.53 8.64
N GLU A 100 -1.70 4.43 8.03
CA GLU A 100 -3.11 4.15 7.79
C GLU A 100 -3.85 3.61 9.02
N GLY A 101 -3.16 3.46 10.14
CA GLY A 101 -3.78 3.12 11.40
C GLY A 101 -3.55 1.70 11.85
N ASP A 102 -3.99 1.43 13.08
CA ASP A 102 -3.71 0.16 13.73
C ASP A 102 -4.45 -1.01 13.11
N LEU A 103 -5.65 -0.79 12.61
CA LEU A 103 -6.42 -1.87 12.00
C LEU A 103 -5.71 -2.40 10.76
N ALA A 104 -5.24 -1.51 9.90
CA ALA A 104 -4.49 -1.90 8.71
C ALA A 104 -3.18 -2.56 9.10
N ALA A 105 -2.49 -2.00 10.10
CA ALA A 105 -1.24 -2.57 10.58
C ALA A 105 -1.42 -4.00 11.08
N GLN A 106 -2.47 -4.24 11.86
CA GLN A 106 -2.76 -5.57 12.38
C GLN A 106 -3.13 -6.54 11.27
N TRP A 107 -3.87 -6.07 10.29
CA TRP A 107 -4.28 -6.91 9.16
C TRP A 107 -3.05 -7.43 8.41
N PHE A 108 -2.13 -6.53 8.04
CA PHE A 108 -0.94 -6.93 7.31
C PHE A 108 0.01 -7.75 8.17
N SER A 109 0.14 -7.40 9.46
CA SER A 109 1.01 -8.14 10.36
C SER A 109 0.55 -9.58 10.52
N ARG A 110 -0.76 -9.77 10.62
CA ARG A 110 -1.33 -11.11 10.75
C ARG A 110 -1.18 -11.90 9.47
N TYR A 111 -1.44 -11.26 8.33
CA TYR A 111 -1.36 -11.95 7.05
C TYR A 111 0.07 -12.40 6.72
N VAL A 112 1.03 -11.51 6.93
CA VAL A 112 2.41 -11.78 6.57
C VAL A 112 3.16 -12.56 7.66
N GLY A 113 2.77 -12.36 8.91
CA GLY A 113 3.42 -13.03 10.03
C GLY A 113 4.59 -12.26 10.62
N GLN A 114 4.67 -10.96 10.39
CA GLN A 114 5.66 -10.10 11.02
C GLN A 114 5.05 -8.72 11.25
N SER A 115 5.64 -7.94 12.15
CA SER A 115 5.11 -6.64 12.51
C SER A 115 5.28 -5.65 11.37
N LEU A 116 4.16 -5.12 10.88
CA LEU A 116 4.14 -4.21 9.74
C LEU A 116 3.16 -3.08 9.98
N ARG A 117 3.39 -1.95 9.27
CA ARG A 117 2.45 -0.85 9.20
C ARG A 117 2.21 -0.50 7.74
N LEU A 118 0.95 -0.21 7.41
CA LEU A 118 0.60 0.25 6.07
C LEU A 118 0.73 1.77 6.04
N LEU A 119 1.46 2.27 5.07
CA LEU A 119 1.79 3.68 4.97
C LEU A 119 1.36 4.21 3.61
N LYS A 120 0.88 5.45 3.59
CA LYS A 120 0.47 6.11 2.36
C LYS A 120 1.43 7.24 2.04
N ARG A 121 1.84 7.34 0.78
CA ARG A 121 2.68 8.44 0.34
C ARG A 121 1.86 9.71 0.23
N LEU A 122 2.48 10.82 0.57
CA LEU A 122 1.85 12.12 0.45
C LEU A 122 1.76 12.50 -1.02
N PRO A 123 0.73 13.27 -1.41
CA PRO A 123 0.64 13.77 -2.77
C PRO A 123 1.84 14.67 -3.07
N ALA A 124 2.30 14.60 -4.30
CA ALA A 124 3.43 15.43 -4.74
C ALA A 124 3.02 16.90 -4.87
#